data_0dce214fbf8763a5867eb186ec474aa5
#
_entry.id   0dce214fbf8763a5867eb186ec474aa5
#
_cell.length_a   1.000
_cell.length_b   1.000
_cell.length_c   1.000
_cell.angle_alpha   90.00
_cell.angle_beta   90.00
_cell.angle_gamma   90.00
#
_symmetry.space_group_name_H-M   'P 1'
#
loop_
_entity.id
_entity.type
_entity.pdbx_description
1 polymer ?
#
loop_
_entity_poly.entity_id
_entity_poly.type
_entity_poly.pdbx_seq_one_letter_code
_entity_poly.pdbx_strand_id
1 'polypeptide(L)'
;YATDPHIVEQGTIQDWAGVYPLFHWSFIPWGFYLVLAVAFGFMLHVRKRNRQKYSEACRAVLGKHTDGWLGRIIDLLAVFALLAGTATTFSVATPLMAAIIDELFDIAIGRTAINIIILLITCVVYTYSLLHGFKGISKLANVCIYMFFGLIAFVLLFGHETRYIIETGFSSFGRMVQNFIDLSTFSDPLRTSSFPQNWTIYYWAYWMVWCVAAPFFIGNISRGRTVRQTILGGYIFGVGSTLASFVVLGNYSMGMQLTGKADFISEYMATGDLYQMIISIISTMPFAPVIMIVVLLTMIAFYATSFDSIALTASCYSYHALKENEQPNKLIQLMWCILLILLPIALLFAESSMHNLQSVSIVAAFPIGIVIVLITISFLKDAKSYIILTK
;
A
#
# COMPACT_ATOMS: atom_id res chain seq x y z
N TYR A 1 17.38 -9.08 9.06
CA TYR A 1 18.59 -8.25 8.84
C TYR A 1 19.61 -8.40 9.98
N ALA A 2 19.17 -8.67 11.19
CA ALA A 2 20.04 -8.81 12.35
C ALA A 2 21.12 -9.91 12.21
N THR A 3 20.91 -10.84 11.31
CA THR A 3 21.85 -11.92 10.98
C THR A 3 22.63 -11.68 9.69
N ASP A 4 22.40 -10.54 9.02
CA ASP A 4 23.07 -10.20 7.76
C ASP A 4 24.41 -9.49 8.06
N PRO A 5 25.58 -10.09 7.75
CA PRO A 5 26.89 -9.50 8.03
C PRO A 5 27.05 -8.12 7.38
N HIS A 6 26.52 -7.92 6.18
CA HIS A 6 26.60 -6.65 5.45
C HIS A 6 25.97 -5.48 6.24
N ILE A 7 24.94 -5.76 7.02
CA ILE A 7 24.20 -4.76 7.80
C ILE A 7 24.80 -4.61 9.19
N VAL A 8 25.05 -5.72 9.88
CA VAL A 8 25.52 -5.73 11.27
C VAL A 8 26.89 -5.05 11.42
N GLU A 9 27.76 -5.14 10.42
CA GLU A 9 29.07 -4.46 10.43
C GLU A 9 28.96 -2.93 10.34
N GLN A 10 27.83 -2.38 9.86
CA GLN A 10 27.65 -0.95 9.60
C GLN A 10 26.88 -0.18 10.69
N GLY A 11 26.39 -0.84 11.71
CA GLY A 11 25.63 -0.21 12.79
C GLY A 11 24.95 -1.20 13.72
N THR A 12 24.19 -0.69 14.68
CA THR A 12 23.44 -1.53 15.61
C THR A 12 22.14 -2.05 15.00
N ILE A 13 21.59 -3.13 15.58
CA ILE A 13 20.29 -3.68 15.16
C ILE A 13 19.18 -2.61 15.24
N GLN A 14 19.21 -1.77 16.30
CA GLN A 14 18.24 -0.70 16.51
C GLN A 14 18.32 0.40 15.43
N ASP A 15 19.53 0.75 15.00
CA ASP A 15 19.71 1.71 13.90
C ASP A 15 18.99 1.25 12.63
N TRP A 16 19.16 -0.04 12.27
CA TRP A 16 18.56 -0.60 11.07
C TRP A 16 17.07 -0.91 11.21
N ALA A 17 16.59 -1.18 12.43
CA ALA A 17 15.18 -1.35 12.72
C ALA A 17 14.37 -0.08 12.39
N GLY A 18 14.94 1.10 12.62
CA GLY A 18 14.35 2.36 12.20
C GLY A 18 14.46 2.64 10.69
N VAL A 19 15.55 2.19 10.05
CA VAL A 19 15.85 2.49 8.63
C VAL A 19 14.98 1.69 7.67
N TYR A 20 14.88 0.37 7.83
CA TYR A 20 14.22 -0.48 6.84
C TYR A 20 12.75 -0.18 6.57
N PRO A 21 11.90 0.10 7.57
CA PRO A 21 10.53 0.52 7.31
C PRO A 21 10.46 1.80 6.47
N LEU A 22 11.32 2.79 6.78
CA LEU A 22 11.38 4.03 6.01
C LEU A 22 11.83 3.78 4.57
N PHE A 23 12.86 2.93 4.38
CA PHE A 23 13.39 2.60 3.07
C PHE A 23 12.37 1.86 2.19
N HIS A 24 11.72 0.82 2.74
CA HIS A 24 10.78 0.01 1.97
C HIS A 24 9.47 0.72 1.62
N TRP A 25 9.09 1.78 2.36
CA TRP A 25 7.77 2.41 2.24
C TRP A 25 7.83 3.88 1.75
N SER A 26 8.99 4.39 1.33
CA SER A 26 9.14 5.80 0.95
C SER A 26 9.42 6.01 -0.54
N PHE A 27 10.64 6.41 -0.89
CA PHE A 27 10.97 6.94 -2.21
C PHE A 27 10.76 5.97 -3.36
N ILE A 28 11.12 4.70 -3.22
CA ILE A 28 11.03 3.71 -4.31
C ILE A 28 9.58 3.41 -4.68
N PRO A 29 8.69 2.98 -3.74
CA PRO A 29 7.29 2.74 -4.07
C PRO A 29 6.60 3.98 -4.64
N TRP A 30 6.82 5.14 -4.05
CA TRP A 30 6.26 6.38 -4.59
C TRP A 30 6.85 6.74 -5.95
N GLY A 31 8.11 6.41 -6.24
CA GLY A 31 8.70 6.52 -7.57
C GLY A 31 7.93 5.72 -8.61
N PHE A 32 7.63 4.45 -8.34
CA PHE A 32 6.80 3.61 -9.22
C PHE A 32 5.41 4.23 -9.45
N TYR A 33 4.76 4.69 -8.38
CA TYR A 33 3.43 5.26 -8.47
C TYR A 33 3.41 6.55 -9.29
N LEU A 34 4.34 7.46 -9.05
CA LEU A 34 4.30 8.79 -9.66
C LEU A 34 4.65 8.79 -11.13
N VAL A 35 5.58 7.94 -11.57
CA VAL A 35 5.89 7.78 -13.00
C VAL A 35 4.65 7.31 -13.76
N LEU A 36 3.95 6.31 -13.23
CA LEU A 36 2.74 5.78 -13.84
C LEU A 36 1.55 6.74 -13.71
N ALA A 37 1.39 7.42 -12.58
CA ALA A 37 0.34 8.40 -12.39
C ALA A 37 0.42 9.54 -13.41
N VAL A 38 1.63 10.01 -13.70
CA VAL A 38 1.87 11.00 -14.75
C VAL A 38 1.52 10.43 -16.13
N ALA A 39 1.90 9.17 -16.40
CA ALA A 39 1.58 8.51 -17.68
C ALA A 39 0.06 8.37 -17.86
N PHE A 40 -0.67 7.92 -16.84
CA PHE A 40 -2.13 7.82 -16.88
C PHE A 40 -2.82 9.18 -16.94
N GLY A 41 -2.38 10.15 -16.15
CA GLY A 41 -2.91 11.52 -16.20
C GLY A 41 -2.72 12.15 -17.58
N PHE A 42 -1.55 11.98 -18.21
CA PHE A 42 -1.30 12.43 -19.57
C PHE A 42 -2.20 11.73 -20.59
N MET A 43 -2.33 10.41 -20.50
CA MET A 43 -3.22 9.62 -21.35
C MET A 43 -4.67 10.10 -21.28
N LEU A 44 -5.19 10.33 -20.07
CA LEU A 44 -6.58 10.68 -19.83
C LEU A 44 -6.85 12.16 -20.13
N HIS A 45 -6.07 13.07 -19.58
CA HIS A 45 -6.40 14.49 -19.56
C HIS A 45 -5.78 15.29 -20.73
N VAL A 46 -4.61 14.89 -21.22
CA VAL A 46 -3.92 15.57 -22.34
C VAL A 46 -4.28 14.91 -23.68
N ARG A 47 -4.12 13.60 -23.78
CA ARG A 47 -4.44 12.86 -25.01
C ARG A 47 -5.93 12.53 -25.15
N LYS A 48 -6.71 12.66 -24.06
CA LYS A 48 -8.17 12.43 -24.02
C LYS A 48 -8.57 11.09 -24.64
N ARG A 49 -7.81 10.04 -24.33
CA ARG A 49 -8.07 8.72 -24.88
C ARG A 49 -9.36 8.16 -24.27
N ASN A 50 -10.16 7.50 -25.10
CA ASN A 50 -11.48 6.96 -24.74
C ASN A 50 -11.45 5.54 -24.16
N ARG A 51 -10.27 5.11 -23.64
CA ARG A 51 -10.09 3.79 -23.05
C ARG A 51 -9.37 3.93 -21.71
N GLN A 52 -10.09 3.71 -20.64
CA GLN A 52 -9.55 3.72 -19.29
C GLN A 52 -9.00 2.33 -18.93
N LYS A 53 -7.96 1.89 -19.68
CA LYS A 53 -7.34 0.56 -19.53
C LYS A 53 -5.85 0.65 -19.31
N TYR A 54 -5.30 -0.35 -18.63
CA TYR A 54 -3.87 -0.43 -18.35
C TYR A 54 -3.05 -0.54 -19.64
N SER A 55 -3.51 -1.37 -20.58
CA SER A 55 -2.89 -1.53 -21.91
C SER A 55 -2.88 -0.25 -22.74
N GLU A 56 -3.86 0.64 -22.57
CA GLU A 56 -3.94 1.88 -23.35
C GLU A 56 -2.75 2.81 -23.10
N ALA A 57 -2.17 2.80 -21.89
CA ALA A 57 -0.97 3.56 -21.59
C ALA A 57 0.26 3.08 -22.39
N CYS A 58 0.24 1.86 -22.95
CA CYS A 58 1.31 1.32 -23.80
C CYS A 58 1.16 1.71 -25.28
N ARG A 59 0.12 2.44 -25.68
CA ARG A 59 -0.25 2.67 -27.09
C ARG A 59 0.86 3.33 -27.93
N ALA A 60 1.62 4.25 -27.40
CA ALA A 60 2.66 4.92 -28.18
C ALA A 60 3.83 3.98 -28.57
N VAL A 61 4.00 2.86 -27.87
CA VAL A 61 4.96 1.79 -28.22
C VAL A 61 4.28 0.70 -29.03
N LEU A 62 3.13 0.19 -28.57
CA LEU A 62 2.49 -1.00 -29.16
C LEU A 62 1.57 -0.67 -30.35
N GLY A 63 1.20 0.59 -30.56
CA GLY A 63 0.33 1.03 -31.65
C GLY A 63 -1.01 0.27 -31.67
N LYS A 64 -1.38 -0.29 -32.81
CA LYS A 64 -2.61 -1.07 -33.01
C LYS A 64 -2.64 -2.41 -32.25
N HIS A 65 -1.49 -2.93 -31.83
CA HIS A 65 -1.45 -4.18 -31.03
C HIS A 65 -2.06 -4.03 -29.65
N THR A 66 -2.20 -2.79 -29.16
CA THR A 66 -2.97 -2.46 -27.94
C THR A 66 -4.45 -2.87 -28.06
N ASP A 67 -5.02 -2.89 -29.23
CA ASP A 67 -6.41 -3.27 -29.48
C ASP A 67 -6.60 -4.78 -29.70
N GLY A 68 -5.49 -5.50 -29.87
CA GLY A 68 -5.44 -6.92 -30.15
C GLY A 68 -5.27 -7.80 -28.89
N TRP A 69 -4.77 -9.01 -29.12
CA TRP A 69 -4.53 -10.00 -28.06
C TRP A 69 -3.49 -9.55 -27.03
N LEU A 70 -2.47 -8.81 -27.45
CA LEU A 70 -1.42 -8.32 -26.55
C LEU A 70 -1.96 -7.33 -25.51
N GLY A 71 -2.82 -6.39 -25.95
CA GLY A 71 -3.51 -5.49 -25.03
C GLY A 71 -4.42 -6.23 -24.07
N ARG A 72 -5.12 -7.29 -24.51
CA ARG A 72 -5.94 -8.12 -23.63
C ARG A 72 -5.10 -8.85 -22.58
N ILE A 73 -3.93 -9.37 -22.92
CA ILE A 73 -3.03 -10.00 -21.97
C ILE A 73 -2.57 -8.99 -20.92
N ILE A 74 -2.16 -7.78 -21.32
CA ILE A 74 -1.76 -6.71 -20.40
C ILE A 74 -2.90 -6.36 -19.42
N ASP A 75 -4.13 -6.22 -19.92
CA ASP A 75 -5.28 -5.92 -19.08
C ASP A 75 -5.63 -7.08 -18.12
N LEU A 76 -5.50 -8.34 -18.56
CA LEU A 76 -5.70 -9.52 -17.71
C LEU A 76 -4.62 -9.62 -16.61
N LEU A 77 -3.35 -9.38 -16.95
CA LEU A 77 -2.27 -9.31 -15.97
C LEU A 77 -2.51 -8.22 -14.94
N ALA A 78 -3.03 -7.06 -15.36
CA ALA A 78 -3.40 -5.98 -14.47
C ALA A 78 -4.52 -6.39 -13.51
N VAL A 79 -5.57 -7.06 -13.99
CA VAL A 79 -6.66 -7.57 -13.14
C VAL A 79 -6.15 -8.64 -12.17
N PHE A 80 -5.31 -9.57 -12.63
CA PHE A 80 -4.71 -10.60 -11.78
C PHE A 80 -3.86 -9.98 -10.66
N ALA A 81 -3.00 -9.01 -11.01
CA ALA A 81 -2.18 -8.30 -10.04
C ALA A 81 -3.04 -7.54 -9.00
N LEU A 82 -4.11 -6.92 -9.45
CA LEU A 82 -5.05 -6.21 -8.59
C LEU A 82 -5.69 -7.14 -7.56
N LEU A 83 -6.14 -8.33 -7.98
CA LEU A 83 -6.67 -9.35 -7.09
C LEU A 83 -5.60 -9.89 -6.12
N ALA A 84 -4.38 -10.13 -6.61
CA ALA A 84 -3.26 -10.60 -5.78
C ALA A 84 -2.89 -9.59 -4.68
N GLY A 85 -2.78 -8.30 -5.03
CA GLY A 85 -2.47 -7.23 -4.08
C GLY A 85 -3.54 -7.07 -3.01
N THR A 86 -4.82 -7.10 -3.40
CA THR A 86 -5.93 -7.00 -2.46
C THR A 86 -5.97 -8.19 -1.51
N ALA A 87 -5.81 -9.40 -2.04
CA ALA A 87 -5.82 -10.62 -1.24
C ALA A 87 -4.70 -10.62 -0.18
N THR A 88 -3.47 -10.27 -0.57
CA THR A 88 -2.33 -10.17 0.35
C THR A 88 -2.59 -9.15 1.46
N THR A 89 -3.06 -7.95 1.10
CA THR A 89 -3.31 -6.88 2.08
C THR A 89 -4.36 -7.27 3.11
N PHE A 90 -5.50 -7.81 2.68
CA PHE A 90 -6.53 -8.23 3.61
C PHE A 90 -6.08 -9.37 4.53
N SER A 91 -5.36 -10.35 3.97
CA SER A 91 -4.92 -11.51 4.76
C SER A 91 -3.90 -11.13 5.84
N VAL A 92 -3.12 -10.08 5.62
CA VAL A 92 -2.11 -9.63 6.60
C VAL A 92 -2.69 -8.74 7.68
N ALA A 93 -3.61 -7.85 7.35
CA ALA A 93 -4.02 -6.83 8.31
C ALA A 93 -5.38 -7.13 8.99
N THR A 94 -6.26 -7.95 8.39
CA THR A 94 -7.55 -8.32 9.02
C THR A 94 -7.37 -9.04 10.37
N PRO A 95 -6.40 -9.95 10.55
CA PRO A 95 -6.20 -10.61 11.84
C PRO A 95 -5.88 -9.66 13.01
N LEU A 96 -5.21 -8.53 12.75
CA LEU A 96 -4.99 -7.50 13.79
C LEU A 96 -6.31 -6.88 14.24
N MET A 97 -7.22 -6.59 13.30
CA MET A 97 -8.55 -6.06 13.66
C MET A 97 -9.36 -7.05 14.49
N ALA A 98 -9.29 -8.34 14.14
CA ALA A 98 -9.93 -9.40 14.91
C ALA A 98 -9.34 -9.54 16.31
N ALA A 99 -8.02 -9.46 16.46
CA ALA A 99 -7.36 -9.49 17.75
C ALA A 99 -7.72 -8.28 18.63
N ILE A 100 -7.87 -7.09 18.05
CA ILE A 100 -8.36 -5.90 18.78
C ILE A 100 -9.80 -6.09 19.26
N ILE A 101 -10.66 -6.68 18.44
CA ILE A 101 -12.06 -6.96 18.85
C ILE A 101 -12.12 -8.00 19.96
N ASP A 102 -11.32 -9.04 19.86
CA ASP A 102 -11.21 -10.09 20.88
C ASP A 102 -10.75 -9.51 22.21
N GLU A 103 -9.70 -8.68 22.21
CA GLU A 103 -9.17 -7.98 23.38
C GLU A 103 -10.20 -7.05 24.04
N LEU A 104 -10.99 -6.33 23.24
CA LEU A 104 -11.95 -5.35 23.77
C LEU A 104 -13.24 -5.96 24.31
N PHE A 105 -13.69 -7.08 23.72
CA PHE A 105 -15.06 -7.57 23.94
C PHE A 105 -15.13 -9.03 24.40
N ASP A 106 -14.00 -9.76 24.48
CA ASP A 106 -13.91 -11.18 24.86
C ASP A 106 -15.00 -12.03 24.16
N ILE A 107 -15.04 -11.94 22.81
CA ILE A 107 -16.12 -12.54 22.04
C ILE A 107 -15.87 -14.04 21.87
N ALA A 108 -16.76 -14.89 22.36
CA ALA A 108 -16.67 -16.34 22.31
C ALA A 108 -16.90 -16.98 20.92
N ILE A 109 -16.56 -16.26 19.82
CA ILE A 109 -16.57 -16.77 18.44
C ILE A 109 -15.15 -16.85 17.92
N GLY A 110 -14.85 -17.89 17.14
CA GLY A 110 -13.48 -18.09 16.61
C GLY A 110 -12.98 -16.91 15.76
N ARG A 111 -11.68 -16.61 15.83
CA ARG A 111 -11.02 -15.50 15.11
C ARG A 111 -11.34 -15.48 13.61
N THR A 112 -11.49 -16.64 12.98
CA THR A 112 -11.88 -16.73 11.54
C THR A 112 -13.25 -16.11 11.28
N ALA A 113 -14.23 -16.36 12.15
CA ALA A 113 -15.55 -15.76 12.00
C ALA A 113 -15.52 -14.24 12.19
N ILE A 114 -14.74 -13.74 13.16
CA ILE A 114 -14.53 -12.30 13.36
C ILE A 114 -13.89 -11.69 12.11
N ASN A 115 -12.87 -12.32 11.53
CA ASN A 115 -12.22 -11.87 10.30
C ASN A 115 -13.22 -11.75 9.15
N ILE A 116 -14.09 -12.73 8.95
CA ILE A 116 -15.11 -12.70 7.89
C ILE A 116 -16.10 -11.57 8.13
N ILE A 117 -16.57 -11.38 9.37
CA ILE A 117 -17.48 -10.28 9.71
C ILE A 117 -16.85 -8.92 9.41
N ILE A 118 -15.58 -8.72 9.78
CA ILE A 118 -14.83 -7.49 9.50
C ILE A 118 -14.74 -7.24 7.99
N LEU A 119 -14.39 -8.27 7.21
CA LEU A 119 -14.31 -8.18 5.76
C LEU A 119 -15.67 -7.80 5.15
N LEU A 120 -16.76 -8.39 5.62
CA LEU A 120 -18.10 -8.07 5.15
C LEU A 120 -18.52 -6.64 5.51
N ILE A 121 -18.24 -6.18 6.74
CA ILE A 121 -18.50 -4.79 7.15
C ILE A 121 -17.70 -3.83 6.26
N THR A 122 -16.43 -4.10 6.06
CA THR A 122 -15.56 -3.29 5.20
C THR A 122 -16.08 -3.25 3.77
N CYS A 123 -16.53 -4.41 3.23
CA CYS A 123 -17.14 -4.50 1.92
C CYS A 123 -18.38 -3.60 1.79
N VAL A 124 -19.24 -3.60 2.79
CA VAL A 124 -20.42 -2.71 2.81
C VAL A 124 -19.99 -1.24 2.80
N VAL A 125 -19.00 -0.87 3.62
CA VAL A 125 -18.52 0.52 3.73
C VAL A 125 -17.95 1.03 2.42
N TYR A 126 -17.03 0.28 1.77
CA TYR A 126 -16.45 0.75 0.51
C TYR A 126 -17.43 0.66 -0.68
N THR A 127 -18.33 -0.32 -0.68
CA THR A 127 -19.39 -0.39 -1.70
C THR A 127 -20.31 0.82 -1.59
N TYR A 128 -20.72 1.17 -0.38
CA TYR A 128 -21.51 2.37 -0.14
C TYR A 128 -20.79 3.63 -0.62
N SER A 129 -19.50 3.79 -0.25
CA SER A 129 -18.65 4.91 -0.67
C SER A 129 -18.58 5.01 -2.20
N LEU A 130 -18.28 3.91 -2.88
CA LEU A 130 -18.13 3.84 -4.33
C LEU A 130 -19.44 4.19 -5.07
N LEU A 131 -20.57 3.64 -4.64
CA LEU A 131 -21.87 3.86 -5.28
C LEU A 131 -22.39 5.31 -5.13
N HIS A 132 -21.84 6.08 -4.16
CA HIS A 132 -22.08 7.52 -4.02
C HIS A 132 -21.09 8.37 -4.85
N GLY A 133 -20.22 7.72 -5.62
CA GLY A 133 -19.26 8.35 -6.54
C GLY A 133 -18.19 9.17 -5.82
N PHE A 134 -17.53 10.09 -6.52
CA PHE A 134 -16.40 10.85 -5.99
C PHE A 134 -16.69 11.62 -4.68
N LYS A 135 -17.94 12.01 -4.43
CA LYS A 135 -18.30 12.66 -3.15
C LYS A 135 -18.22 11.68 -1.95
N GLY A 136 -18.67 10.43 -2.15
CA GLY A 136 -18.56 9.38 -1.14
C GLY A 136 -17.10 9.04 -0.85
N ILE A 137 -16.32 8.76 -1.88
CA ILE A 137 -14.89 8.47 -1.81
C ILE A 137 -14.14 9.59 -1.08
N SER A 138 -14.36 10.86 -1.48
CA SER A 138 -13.70 12.00 -0.84
C SER A 138 -14.07 12.18 0.63
N LYS A 139 -15.34 11.96 1.00
CA LYS A 139 -15.77 12.06 2.40
C LYS A 139 -15.10 10.99 3.27
N LEU A 140 -15.07 9.76 2.79
CA LEU A 140 -14.42 8.65 3.51
C LEU A 140 -12.91 8.90 3.64
N ALA A 141 -12.24 9.35 2.58
CA ALA A 141 -10.82 9.69 2.59
C ALA A 141 -10.50 10.79 3.62
N ASN A 142 -11.34 11.84 3.72
CA ASN A 142 -11.14 12.89 4.72
C ASN A 142 -11.24 12.36 6.14
N VAL A 143 -12.24 11.52 6.45
CA VAL A 143 -12.38 10.88 7.77
C VAL A 143 -11.13 10.06 8.08
N CYS A 144 -10.67 9.25 7.13
CA CYS A 144 -9.47 8.44 7.25
C CYS A 144 -8.23 9.28 7.59
N ILE A 145 -8.02 10.38 6.85
CA ILE A 145 -6.88 11.29 7.06
C ILE A 145 -6.91 11.90 8.47
N TYR A 146 -8.06 12.40 8.91
CA TYR A 146 -8.18 13.00 10.24
C TYR A 146 -7.94 11.99 11.37
N MET A 147 -8.48 10.78 11.25
CA MET A 147 -8.24 9.71 12.23
C MET A 147 -6.77 9.31 12.27
N PHE A 148 -6.15 9.14 11.12
CA PHE A 148 -4.75 8.76 10.99
C PHE A 148 -3.80 9.80 11.62
N PHE A 149 -3.90 11.06 11.20
CA PHE A 149 -3.03 12.11 11.77
C PHE A 149 -3.36 12.40 13.23
N GLY A 150 -4.62 12.26 13.64
CA GLY A 150 -5.02 12.33 15.04
C GLY A 150 -4.35 11.24 15.89
N LEU A 151 -4.31 10.00 15.40
CA LEU A 151 -3.61 8.90 16.07
C LEU A 151 -2.10 9.14 16.14
N ILE A 152 -1.45 9.54 15.04
CA ILE A 152 -0.02 9.87 15.04
C ILE A 152 0.30 11.00 16.04
N ALA A 153 -0.49 12.08 16.02
CA ALA A 153 -0.31 13.18 16.95
C ALA A 153 -0.51 12.73 18.40
N PHE A 154 -1.50 11.90 18.67
CA PHE A 154 -1.75 11.36 20.01
C PHE A 154 -0.55 10.54 20.50
N VAL A 155 -0.05 9.60 19.72
CA VAL A 155 1.10 8.77 20.09
C VAL A 155 2.34 9.65 20.34
N LEU A 156 2.59 10.63 19.45
CA LEU A 156 3.73 11.52 19.59
C LEU A 156 3.67 12.38 20.87
N LEU A 157 2.48 12.90 21.22
CA LEU A 157 2.33 13.84 22.32
C LEU A 157 2.10 13.16 23.68
N PHE A 158 1.42 12.01 23.69
CA PHE A 158 0.96 11.35 24.92
C PHE A 158 1.60 9.97 25.15
N GLY A 159 2.42 9.47 24.22
CA GLY A 159 3.10 8.18 24.37
C GLY A 159 4.32 8.20 25.30
N HIS A 160 4.73 9.37 25.81
CA HIS A 160 5.89 9.56 26.71
C HIS A 160 7.26 9.19 26.13
N GLU A 161 7.36 8.96 24.80
CA GLU A 161 8.62 8.68 24.08
C GLU A 161 8.92 9.74 23.00
N THR A 162 8.34 10.92 23.09
CA THR A 162 8.42 11.99 22.08
C THR A 162 9.88 12.31 21.70
N ARG A 163 10.77 12.44 22.68
CA ARG A 163 12.19 12.74 22.44
C ARG A 163 12.85 11.62 21.64
N TYR A 164 12.67 10.37 22.08
CA TYR A 164 13.24 9.20 21.42
C TYR A 164 12.71 9.07 19.98
N ILE A 165 11.40 9.24 19.79
CA ILE A 165 10.74 9.20 18.47
C ILE A 165 11.39 10.20 17.52
N ILE A 166 11.56 11.44 17.95
CA ILE A 166 12.07 12.53 17.09
C ILE A 166 13.56 12.31 16.77
N GLU A 167 14.40 12.08 17.79
CA GLU A 167 15.85 11.91 17.62
C GLU A 167 16.17 10.68 16.75
N THR A 168 15.53 9.54 17.03
CA THR A 168 15.70 8.32 16.24
C THR A 168 15.14 8.46 14.82
N GLY A 169 14.02 9.17 14.68
CA GLY A 169 13.43 9.44 13.36
C GLY A 169 14.38 10.21 12.44
N PHE A 170 15.00 11.27 12.92
CA PHE A 170 16.00 12.03 12.15
C PHE A 170 17.24 11.19 11.85
N SER A 171 17.75 10.43 12.82
CA SER A 171 18.89 9.54 12.64
C SER A 171 18.61 8.46 11.59
N SER A 172 17.46 7.78 11.69
CA SER A 172 17.05 6.73 10.74
C SER A 172 16.86 7.28 9.33
N PHE A 173 16.25 8.48 9.20
CA PHE A 173 16.11 9.12 7.90
C PHE A 173 17.47 9.47 7.29
N GLY A 174 18.38 10.07 8.05
CA GLY A 174 19.73 10.40 7.61
C GLY A 174 20.50 9.16 7.15
N ARG A 175 20.46 8.08 7.94
CA ARG A 175 21.09 6.79 7.62
C ARG A 175 20.47 6.14 6.37
N MET A 176 19.16 6.20 6.22
CA MET A 176 18.45 5.73 5.01
C MET A 176 18.95 6.46 3.76
N VAL A 177 19.05 7.79 3.81
CA VAL A 177 19.52 8.59 2.65
C VAL A 177 20.98 8.29 2.35
N GLN A 178 21.82 8.19 3.37
CA GLN A 178 23.25 7.89 3.20
C GLN A 178 23.50 6.54 2.54
N ASN A 179 22.72 5.52 2.90
CA ASN A 179 22.89 4.14 2.41
C ASN A 179 21.90 3.76 1.31
N PHE A 180 21.18 4.73 0.73
CA PHE A 180 20.05 4.47 -0.16
C PHE A 180 20.42 3.59 -1.37
N ILE A 181 21.54 3.86 -2.01
CA ILE A 181 21.99 3.10 -3.20
C ILE A 181 22.37 1.68 -2.79
N ASP A 182 23.14 1.54 -1.72
CA ASP A 182 23.58 0.25 -1.20
C ASP A 182 22.37 -0.64 -0.83
N LEU A 183 21.44 -0.12 -0.02
CA LEU A 183 20.21 -0.83 0.34
C LEU A 183 19.35 -1.21 -0.89
N SER A 184 19.39 -0.40 -1.95
CA SER A 184 18.62 -0.65 -3.18
C SER A 184 19.23 -1.72 -4.07
N THR A 185 20.55 -1.93 -4.01
CA THR A 185 21.30 -2.78 -4.94
C THR A 185 21.84 -4.06 -4.32
N PHE A 186 21.98 -4.09 -2.99
CA PHE A 186 22.42 -5.30 -2.30
C PHE A 186 21.36 -6.39 -2.33
N SER A 187 21.71 -7.55 -2.90
CA SER A 187 20.82 -8.68 -3.10
C SER A 187 21.21 -9.95 -2.33
N ASP A 188 22.18 -9.87 -1.42
CA ASP A 188 22.74 -11.04 -0.71
C ASP A 188 23.00 -12.22 -1.65
N PRO A 189 24.00 -12.13 -2.57
CA PRO A 189 24.20 -13.12 -3.61
C PRO A 189 24.56 -14.50 -3.06
N LEU A 190 25.14 -14.56 -1.87
CA LEU A 190 25.50 -15.81 -1.18
C LEU A 190 24.35 -16.39 -0.35
N ARG A 191 23.24 -15.70 -0.25
CA ARG A 191 22.06 -16.10 0.57
C ARG A 191 22.40 -16.31 2.05
N THR A 192 23.27 -15.49 2.59
CA THR A 192 23.75 -15.59 3.97
C THR A 192 22.61 -15.39 4.99
N SER A 193 21.76 -14.41 4.77
CA SER A 193 20.58 -14.12 5.61
C SER A 193 19.26 -14.32 4.90
N SER A 194 19.26 -14.27 3.56
CA SER A 194 18.07 -14.19 2.71
C SER A 194 17.14 -13.00 3.04
N PHE A 195 17.61 -12.04 3.82
CA PHE A 195 16.81 -10.88 4.21
C PHE A 195 16.39 -10.01 3.01
N PRO A 196 17.27 -9.65 2.06
CA PRO A 196 16.88 -8.87 0.87
C PRO A 196 15.81 -9.57 0.04
N GLN A 197 15.85 -10.92 -0.09
CA GLN A 197 14.84 -11.67 -0.82
C GLN A 197 13.49 -11.63 -0.13
N ASN A 198 13.49 -11.89 1.18
CA ASN A 198 12.28 -12.01 1.97
C ASN A 198 11.59 -10.65 2.22
N TRP A 199 12.34 -9.56 2.18
CA TRP A 199 11.83 -8.23 2.51
C TRP A 199 12.00 -7.20 1.41
N THR A 200 13.22 -6.87 0.98
CA THR A 200 13.45 -5.80 0.00
C THR A 200 12.86 -6.14 -1.36
N ILE A 201 13.19 -7.31 -1.91
CA ILE A 201 12.67 -7.77 -3.21
C ILE A 201 11.17 -8.02 -3.12
N TYR A 202 10.70 -8.61 -2.00
CA TYR A 202 9.27 -8.76 -1.76
C TYR A 202 8.53 -7.42 -1.79
N TYR A 203 9.02 -6.38 -1.08
CA TYR A 203 8.37 -5.08 -1.10
C TYR A 203 8.40 -4.43 -2.49
N TRP A 204 9.47 -4.58 -3.26
CA TRP A 204 9.45 -4.09 -4.64
C TRP A 204 8.38 -4.80 -5.48
N ALA A 205 8.26 -6.11 -5.35
CA ALA A 205 7.21 -6.88 -6.00
C ALA A 205 5.81 -6.45 -5.54
N TYR A 206 5.60 -6.30 -4.25
CA TYR A 206 4.35 -5.83 -3.66
C TYR A 206 3.92 -4.47 -4.21
N TRP A 207 4.85 -3.51 -4.28
CA TRP A 207 4.54 -2.20 -4.84
C TRP A 207 4.27 -2.22 -6.33
N MET A 208 4.94 -3.08 -7.11
CA MET A 208 4.64 -3.28 -8.54
C MET A 208 3.22 -3.79 -8.76
N VAL A 209 2.75 -4.69 -7.92
CA VAL A 209 1.35 -5.18 -7.96
C VAL A 209 0.36 -4.03 -7.73
N TRP A 210 0.62 -3.16 -6.78
CA TRP A 210 -0.21 -1.98 -6.51
C TRP A 210 -0.15 -0.90 -7.59
N CYS A 211 0.86 -0.92 -8.45
CA CYS A 211 1.00 -0.02 -9.61
C CYS A 211 -0.13 -0.15 -10.63
N VAL A 212 -0.96 -1.16 -10.52
CA VAL A 212 -2.12 -1.35 -11.40
C VAL A 212 -3.28 -0.44 -11.02
N ALA A 213 -3.46 -0.15 -9.73
CA ALA A 213 -4.61 0.62 -9.23
C ALA A 213 -4.22 2.03 -8.78
N ALA A 214 -3.32 2.16 -7.81
CA ALA A 214 -3.00 3.44 -7.18
C ALA A 214 -2.54 4.52 -8.18
N PRO A 215 -1.62 4.27 -9.12
CA PRO A 215 -1.21 5.26 -10.11
C PRO A 215 -2.33 5.66 -11.08
N PHE A 216 -3.18 4.70 -11.47
CA PHE A 216 -4.31 5.00 -12.33
C PHE A 216 -5.29 5.95 -11.63
N PHE A 217 -5.60 5.69 -10.36
CA PHE A 217 -6.44 6.56 -9.55
C PHE A 217 -5.82 7.96 -9.37
N ILE A 218 -4.52 8.04 -9.01
CA ILE A 218 -3.80 9.32 -8.86
C ILE A 218 -3.79 10.08 -10.20
N GLY A 219 -3.53 9.41 -11.31
CA GLY A 219 -3.60 10.00 -12.65
C GLY A 219 -4.98 10.57 -12.97
N ASN A 220 -6.04 9.85 -12.63
CA ASN A 220 -7.42 10.28 -12.86
C ASN A 220 -7.76 11.56 -12.08
N ILE A 221 -7.40 11.64 -10.80
CA ILE A 221 -7.67 12.82 -9.96
C ILE A 221 -6.69 13.98 -10.17
N SER A 222 -5.63 13.81 -10.98
CA SER A 222 -4.61 14.82 -11.25
C SER A 222 -5.03 15.89 -12.27
N ARG A 223 -6.27 15.88 -12.75
CA ARG A 223 -6.79 16.85 -13.72
C ARG A 223 -6.52 18.29 -13.28
N GLY A 224 -5.95 19.09 -14.20
CA GLY A 224 -5.61 20.48 -13.95
C GLY A 224 -4.28 20.69 -13.20
N ARG A 225 -3.58 19.62 -12.86
CA ARG A 225 -2.24 19.68 -12.26
C ARG A 225 -1.17 19.53 -13.34
N THR A 226 -0.05 20.21 -13.14
CA THR A 226 1.14 19.99 -13.97
C THR A 226 1.85 18.69 -13.56
N VAL A 227 2.67 18.12 -14.45
CA VAL A 227 3.52 16.96 -14.14
C VAL A 227 4.37 17.22 -12.88
N ARG A 228 4.97 18.40 -12.79
CA ARG A 228 5.76 18.82 -11.60
C ARG A 228 4.90 18.79 -10.32
N GLN A 229 3.70 19.36 -10.35
CA GLN A 229 2.80 19.37 -9.18
C GLN A 229 2.37 17.97 -8.78
N THR A 230 2.11 17.08 -9.74
CA THR A 230 1.75 15.68 -9.46
C THR A 230 2.90 14.93 -8.80
N ILE A 231 4.12 15.06 -9.32
CA ILE A 231 5.31 14.40 -8.77
C ILE A 231 5.66 14.96 -7.38
N LEU A 232 5.79 16.29 -7.25
CA LEU A 232 6.15 16.89 -5.97
C LEU A 232 5.07 16.69 -4.92
N GLY A 233 3.78 16.79 -5.30
CA GLY A 233 2.68 16.51 -4.39
C GLY A 233 2.71 15.08 -3.86
N GLY A 234 2.91 14.10 -4.74
CA GLY A 234 3.03 12.70 -4.34
C GLY A 234 4.24 12.43 -3.43
N TYR A 235 5.40 13.00 -3.71
CA TYR A 235 6.56 12.85 -2.83
C TYR A 235 6.37 13.58 -1.49
N ILE A 236 5.93 14.82 -1.49
CA ILE A 236 5.80 15.61 -0.25
C ILE A 236 4.72 14.99 0.66
N PHE A 237 3.53 14.74 0.13
CA PHE A 237 2.42 14.25 0.96
C PHE A 237 2.44 12.74 1.12
N GLY A 238 2.75 11.98 0.08
CA GLY A 238 2.78 10.53 0.12
C GLY A 238 3.96 10.01 0.92
N VAL A 239 5.20 10.36 0.55
CA VAL A 239 6.38 9.95 1.31
C VAL A 239 6.36 10.59 2.70
N GLY A 240 5.98 11.87 2.83
CA GLY A 240 5.93 12.56 4.12
C GLY A 240 4.98 11.90 5.11
N SER A 241 3.77 11.50 4.70
CA SER A 241 2.83 10.78 5.57
C SER A 241 3.33 9.40 5.96
N THR A 242 3.97 8.69 5.04
CA THR A 242 4.58 7.38 5.31
C THR A 242 5.72 7.49 6.32
N LEU A 243 6.65 8.43 6.11
CA LEU A 243 7.74 8.68 7.05
C LEU A 243 7.21 9.05 8.44
N ALA A 244 6.22 9.95 8.51
CA ALA A 244 5.63 10.34 9.79
C ALA A 244 5.04 9.14 10.54
N SER A 245 4.30 8.25 9.85
CA SER A 245 3.71 7.08 10.49
C SER A 245 4.75 6.09 11.00
N PHE A 246 5.73 5.73 10.19
CA PHE A 246 6.76 4.78 10.61
C PHE A 246 7.70 5.35 11.68
N VAL A 247 8.05 6.64 11.59
CA VAL A 247 8.84 7.30 12.64
C VAL A 247 8.10 7.32 13.96
N VAL A 248 6.83 7.72 13.98
CA VAL A 248 6.09 7.85 15.23
C VAL A 248 5.70 6.50 15.81
N LEU A 249 5.03 5.66 15.03
CA LEU A 249 4.49 4.39 15.54
C LEU A 249 5.60 3.36 15.79
N GLY A 250 6.56 3.23 14.87
CA GLY A 250 7.66 2.28 15.00
C GLY A 250 8.63 2.65 16.13
N ASN A 251 9.04 3.91 16.22
CA ASN A 251 9.97 4.33 17.28
C ASN A 251 9.30 4.42 18.65
N TYR A 252 7.97 4.56 18.73
CA TYR A 252 7.27 4.46 20.01
C TYR A 252 7.53 3.11 20.69
N SER A 253 7.23 2.00 20.00
CA SER A 253 7.42 0.66 20.56
C SER A 253 8.89 0.36 20.82
N MET A 254 9.79 0.79 19.94
CA MET A 254 11.23 0.62 20.12
C MET A 254 11.76 1.42 21.33
N GLY A 255 11.26 2.64 21.53
CA GLY A 255 11.58 3.46 22.71
C GLY A 255 11.15 2.80 24.01
N MET A 256 9.93 2.28 24.09
CA MET A 256 9.41 1.55 25.24
C MET A 256 10.25 0.30 25.56
N GLN A 257 10.62 -0.48 24.54
CA GLN A 257 11.48 -1.66 24.68
C GLN A 257 12.87 -1.30 25.21
N LEU A 258 13.54 -0.34 24.59
CA LEU A 258 14.94 -0.01 24.90
C LEU A 258 15.10 0.76 26.21
N THR A 259 14.08 1.49 26.65
CA THR A 259 14.06 2.16 27.96
C THR A 259 13.64 1.22 29.11
N GLY A 260 13.34 -0.04 28.80
CA GLY A 260 12.94 -1.05 29.80
C GLY A 260 11.55 -0.84 30.39
N LYS A 261 10.71 -0.03 29.73
CA LYS A 261 9.32 0.21 30.17
C LYS A 261 8.39 -0.94 29.78
N ALA A 262 8.74 -1.72 28.75
CA ALA A 262 8.03 -2.90 28.29
C ALA A 262 9.03 -3.89 27.66
N ASP A 263 8.65 -5.18 27.59
CA ASP A 263 9.48 -6.24 26.95
C ASP A 263 8.64 -7.01 25.91
N PHE A 264 8.41 -6.36 24.78
CA PHE A 264 7.65 -6.92 23.66
C PHE A 264 8.39 -8.04 22.95
N ILE A 265 9.74 -8.03 22.98
CA ILE A 265 10.57 -9.05 22.32
C ILE A 265 10.40 -10.38 23.03
N SER A 266 10.51 -10.42 24.36
CA SER A 266 10.31 -11.66 25.14
C SER A 266 8.88 -12.20 24.99
N GLU A 267 7.88 -11.34 24.97
CA GLU A 267 6.49 -11.72 24.72
C GLU A 267 6.32 -12.38 23.34
N TYR A 268 6.83 -11.75 22.28
CA TYR A 268 6.79 -12.31 20.95
C TYR A 268 7.55 -13.64 20.82
N MET A 269 8.72 -13.73 21.42
CA MET A 269 9.52 -14.98 21.42
C MET A 269 8.83 -16.12 22.14
N ALA A 270 8.02 -15.82 23.15
CA ALA A 270 7.26 -16.83 23.91
C ALA A 270 6.00 -17.30 23.17
N THR A 271 5.32 -16.41 22.47
CA THR A 271 4.00 -16.69 21.86
C THR A 271 4.07 -16.91 20.35
N GLY A 272 4.99 -16.26 19.66
CA GLY A 272 5.04 -16.17 18.19
C GLY A 272 3.87 -15.35 17.60
N ASP A 273 3.02 -14.75 18.43
CA ASP A 273 1.84 -13.99 17.99
C ASP A 273 2.17 -12.49 17.83
N LEU A 274 2.42 -12.11 16.57
CA LEU A 274 2.68 -10.72 16.20
C LEU A 274 1.52 -9.78 16.55
N TYR A 275 0.29 -10.24 16.43
CA TYR A 275 -0.90 -9.41 16.65
C TYR A 275 -1.10 -9.14 18.14
N GLN A 276 -0.85 -10.14 18.99
CA GLN A 276 -0.87 -9.96 20.44
C GLN A 276 0.22 -8.98 20.89
N MET A 277 1.43 -9.08 20.34
CA MET A 277 2.49 -8.10 20.61
C MET A 277 2.06 -6.66 20.24
N ILE A 278 1.37 -6.46 19.11
CA ILE A 278 0.86 -5.12 18.74
C ILE A 278 -0.20 -4.64 19.73
N ILE A 279 -1.07 -5.51 20.21
CA ILE A 279 -2.05 -5.19 21.27
C ILE A 279 -1.33 -4.77 22.55
N SER A 280 -0.29 -5.50 22.97
CA SER A 280 0.54 -5.16 24.13
C SER A 280 1.18 -3.78 23.97
N ILE A 281 1.68 -3.43 22.76
CA ILE A 281 2.19 -2.08 22.48
C ILE A 281 1.09 -1.02 22.67
N ILE A 282 -0.10 -1.23 22.13
CA ILE A 282 -1.20 -0.29 22.26
C ILE A 282 -1.63 -0.16 23.73
N SER A 283 -1.59 -1.25 24.48
CA SER A 283 -1.99 -1.31 25.91
C SER A 283 -1.07 -0.48 26.82
N THR A 284 0.14 -0.13 26.37
CA THR A 284 1.02 0.79 27.11
C THR A 284 0.61 2.26 26.97
N MET A 285 -0.30 2.59 26.07
CA MET A 285 -0.75 3.98 25.86
C MET A 285 -1.84 4.37 26.86
N PRO A 286 -1.91 5.67 27.24
CA PRO A 286 -3.05 6.15 28.04
C PRO A 286 -4.34 5.96 27.25
N PHE A 287 -5.41 5.57 27.95
CA PHE A 287 -6.73 5.26 27.37
C PHE A 287 -6.69 4.13 26.32
N ALA A 288 -5.88 3.10 26.52
CA ALA A 288 -5.67 2.00 25.59
C ALA A 288 -6.95 1.44 24.93
N PRO A 289 -8.06 1.16 25.62
CA PRO A 289 -9.29 0.69 24.96
C PRO A 289 -9.85 1.69 23.95
N VAL A 290 -9.78 2.99 24.23
CA VAL A 290 -10.22 4.03 23.29
C VAL A 290 -9.29 4.07 22.08
N ILE A 291 -7.97 3.95 22.29
CA ILE A 291 -6.99 3.91 21.20
C ILE A 291 -7.21 2.68 20.33
N MET A 292 -7.46 1.50 20.91
CA MET A 292 -7.80 0.29 20.18
C MET A 292 -9.03 0.48 19.27
N ILE A 293 -10.08 1.13 19.78
CA ILE A 293 -11.27 1.47 18.98
C ILE A 293 -10.90 2.43 17.84
N VAL A 294 -10.10 3.47 18.11
CA VAL A 294 -9.65 4.41 17.08
C VAL A 294 -8.80 3.72 16.04
N VAL A 295 -7.88 2.84 16.42
CA VAL A 295 -7.06 2.03 15.50
C VAL A 295 -7.96 1.15 14.63
N LEU A 296 -8.91 0.42 15.21
CA LEU A 296 -9.85 -0.45 14.49
C LEU A 296 -10.64 0.35 13.44
N LEU A 297 -11.24 1.47 13.84
CA LEU A 297 -12.00 2.32 12.93
C LEU A 297 -11.12 2.94 11.84
N THR A 298 -9.89 3.33 12.19
CA THR A 298 -8.91 3.84 11.23
C THR A 298 -8.55 2.78 10.21
N MET A 299 -8.29 1.54 10.63
CA MET A 299 -7.98 0.42 9.73
C MET A 299 -9.14 0.11 8.78
N ILE A 300 -10.38 0.08 9.28
CA ILE A 300 -11.58 -0.10 8.44
C ILE A 300 -11.71 1.04 7.42
N ALA A 301 -11.48 2.28 7.84
CA ALA A 301 -11.54 3.44 6.95
C ALA A 301 -10.44 3.40 5.87
N PHE A 302 -9.20 3.03 6.21
CA PHE A 302 -8.11 2.85 5.26
C PHE A 302 -8.39 1.74 4.25
N TYR A 303 -8.93 0.61 4.71
CA TYR A 303 -9.35 -0.46 3.81
C TYR A 303 -10.42 0.03 2.85
N ALA A 304 -11.45 0.66 3.38
CA ALA A 304 -12.55 1.12 2.56
C ALA A 304 -12.11 2.16 1.51
N THR A 305 -11.22 3.11 1.85
CA THR A 305 -10.69 4.10 0.88
C THR A 305 -9.77 3.49 -0.17
N SER A 306 -9.04 2.43 0.18
CA SER A 306 -8.21 1.72 -0.79
C SER A 306 -9.07 0.91 -1.74
N PHE A 307 -10.05 0.17 -1.21
CA PHE A 307 -10.84 -0.78 -2.00
C PHE A 307 -11.91 -0.12 -2.86
N ASP A 308 -12.48 1.02 -2.46
CA ASP A 308 -13.36 1.76 -3.36
C ASP A 308 -12.63 2.26 -4.62
N SER A 309 -11.38 2.73 -4.45
CA SER A 309 -10.52 3.17 -5.54
C SER A 309 -10.09 2.01 -6.45
N ILE A 310 -9.79 0.84 -5.86
CA ILE A 310 -9.45 -0.39 -6.58
C ILE A 310 -10.66 -0.89 -7.37
N ALA A 311 -11.83 -0.96 -6.74
CA ALA A 311 -13.07 -1.41 -7.36
C ALA A 311 -13.48 -0.48 -8.52
N LEU A 312 -13.28 0.83 -8.35
CA LEU A 312 -13.48 1.79 -9.44
C LEU A 312 -12.53 1.51 -10.62
N THR A 313 -11.23 1.31 -10.34
CA THR A 313 -10.22 1.02 -11.36
C THR A 313 -10.52 -0.27 -12.10
N ALA A 314 -10.83 -1.35 -11.38
CA ALA A 314 -11.22 -2.64 -11.96
C ALA A 314 -12.49 -2.53 -12.82
N SER A 315 -13.45 -1.73 -12.37
CA SER A 315 -14.67 -1.45 -13.11
C SER A 315 -14.36 -0.74 -14.43
N CYS A 316 -13.46 0.24 -14.44
CA CYS A 316 -13.01 0.90 -15.66
C CYS A 316 -12.37 -0.09 -16.65
N TYR A 317 -11.56 -1.02 -16.16
CA TYR A 317 -10.90 -2.05 -16.99
C TYR A 317 -11.88 -3.03 -17.65
N SER A 318 -13.10 -3.16 -17.12
CA SER A 318 -14.14 -4.02 -17.68
C SER A 318 -14.74 -3.50 -19.00
N TYR A 319 -14.52 -2.22 -19.35
CA TYR A 319 -15.10 -1.62 -20.54
C TYR A 319 -14.12 -1.64 -21.72
N HIS A 320 -14.65 -1.85 -22.93
CA HIS A 320 -13.85 -1.69 -24.14
C HIS A 320 -13.50 -0.22 -24.41
N ALA A 321 -14.44 0.68 -24.20
CA ALA A 321 -14.27 2.12 -24.28
C ALA A 321 -15.05 2.79 -23.14
N LEU A 322 -14.42 3.72 -22.45
CA LEU A 322 -14.99 4.54 -21.39
C LEU A 322 -14.31 5.90 -21.44
N LYS A 323 -15.06 6.96 -21.70
CA LYS A 323 -14.53 8.33 -21.80
C LYS A 323 -14.11 8.87 -20.44
N GLU A 324 -13.24 9.88 -20.44
CA GLU A 324 -12.67 10.52 -19.23
C GLU A 324 -13.74 10.90 -18.18
N ASN A 325 -14.90 11.39 -18.62
CA ASN A 325 -15.98 11.86 -17.72
C ASN A 325 -17.08 10.81 -17.49
N GLU A 326 -16.96 9.62 -18.05
CA GLU A 326 -17.91 8.53 -17.87
C GLU A 326 -17.52 7.66 -16.69
N GLN A 327 -18.49 7.30 -15.87
CA GLN A 327 -18.31 6.35 -14.79
C GLN A 327 -18.83 4.97 -15.18
N PRO A 328 -18.20 3.89 -14.71
CA PRO A 328 -18.71 2.54 -14.89
C PRO A 328 -20.13 2.39 -14.35
N ASN A 329 -20.90 1.46 -14.94
CA ASN A 329 -22.23 1.12 -14.44
C ASN A 329 -22.14 0.62 -12.98
N LYS A 330 -23.11 1.02 -12.16
CA LYS A 330 -23.17 0.65 -10.73
C LYS A 330 -23.19 -0.87 -10.49
N LEU A 331 -23.79 -1.65 -11.39
CA LEU A 331 -23.79 -3.12 -11.30
C LEU A 331 -22.39 -3.70 -11.53
N ILE A 332 -21.60 -3.14 -12.45
CA ILE A 332 -20.20 -3.55 -12.66
C ILE A 332 -19.35 -3.15 -11.45
N GLN A 333 -19.57 -1.96 -10.89
CA GLN A 333 -18.90 -1.55 -9.65
C GLN A 333 -19.22 -2.50 -8.50
N LEU A 334 -20.50 -2.84 -8.29
CA LEU A 334 -20.94 -3.79 -7.26
C LEU A 334 -20.34 -5.19 -7.48
N MET A 335 -20.32 -5.68 -8.71
CA MET A 335 -19.68 -6.96 -9.05
C MET A 335 -18.21 -6.98 -8.62
N TRP A 336 -17.45 -5.92 -8.92
CA TRP A 336 -16.05 -5.84 -8.50
C TRP A 336 -15.89 -5.72 -6.99
N CYS A 337 -16.76 -4.99 -6.29
CA CYS A 337 -16.75 -4.94 -4.83
C CYS A 337 -16.87 -6.34 -4.22
N ILE A 338 -17.76 -7.18 -4.75
CA ILE A 338 -17.95 -8.56 -4.29
C ILE A 338 -16.75 -9.43 -4.65
N LEU A 339 -16.26 -9.36 -5.90
CA LEU A 339 -15.12 -10.18 -6.34
C LEU A 339 -13.84 -9.90 -5.54
N LEU A 340 -13.58 -8.64 -5.20
CA LEU A 340 -12.40 -8.24 -4.43
C LEU A 340 -12.39 -8.78 -3.00
N ILE A 341 -13.56 -9.03 -2.40
CA ILE A 341 -13.64 -9.57 -1.03
C ILE A 341 -13.66 -11.10 -1.00
N LEU A 342 -14.08 -11.76 -2.07
CA LEU A 342 -14.18 -13.22 -2.10
C LEU A 342 -12.82 -13.90 -1.98
N LEU A 343 -11.79 -13.37 -2.64
CA LEU A 343 -10.46 -13.99 -2.62
C LEU A 343 -9.79 -13.91 -1.23
N PRO A 344 -9.77 -12.75 -0.53
CA PRO A 344 -9.34 -12.71 0.87
C PRO A 344 -10.08 -13.67 1.79
N ILE A 345 -11.41 -13.78 1.65
CA ILE A 345 -12.20 -14.73 2.43
C ILE A 345 -11.78 -16.18 2.12
N ALA A 346 -11.58 -16.53 0.85
CA ALA A 346 -11.12 -17.85 0.46
C ALA A 346 -9.73 -18.17 1.05
N LEU A 347 -8.83 -17.19 1.09
CA LEU A 347 -7.49 -17.36 1.67
C LEU A 347 -7.50 -17.54 3.19
N LEU A 348 -8.48 -16.99 3.91
CA LEU A 348 -8.66 -17.25 5.34
C LEU A 348 -8.98 -18.74 5.62
N PHE A 349 -9.75 -19.37 4.76
CA PHE A 349 -10.05 -20.82 4.87
C PHE A 349 -8.89 -21.70 4.44
N ALA A 350 -7.98 -21.20 3.61
CA ALA A 350 -6.83 -21.98 3.14
C ALA A 350 -5.68 -22.03 4.15
N GLU A 351 -5.81 -21.40 5.33
CA GLU A 351 -4.76 -21.32 6.37
C GLU A 351 -3.38 -20.97 5.79
N SER A 352 -3.36 -20.06 4.83
CA SER A 352 -2.16 -19.70 4.08
C SER A 352 -1.12 -19.05 4.97
N SER A 353 0.10 -19.56 4.95
CA SER A 353 1.21 -18.93 5.65
C SER A 353 1.56 -17.55 5.04
N MET A 354 2.20 -16.70 5.82
CA MET A 354 2.70 -15.39 5.35
C MET A 354 3.54 -15.55 4.07
N HIS A 355 4.39 -16.57 3.99
CA HIS A 355 5.21 -16.85 2.80
C HIS A 355 4.38 -17.19 1.56
N ASN A 356 3.28 -17.92 1.71
CA ASN A 356 2.39 -18.20 0.57
C ASN A 356 1.73 -16.93 0.04
N LEU A 357 1.28 -16.06 0.92
CA LEU A 357 0.68 -14.77 0.56
C LEU A 357 1.69 -13.86 -0.14
N GLN A 358 2.93 -13.81 0.35
CA GLN A 358 4.02 -13.07 -0.28
C GLN A 358 4.32 -13.60 -1.68
N SER A 359 4.35 -14.92 -1.85
CA SER A 359 4.62 -15.57 -3.14
C SER A 359 3.60 -15.20 -4.22
N VAL A 360 2.32 -15.07 -3.88
CA VAL A 360 1.27 -14.63 -4.83
C VAL A 360 1.58 -13.25 -5.40
N SER A 361 2.00 -12.31 -4.55
CA SER A 361 2.40 -10.96 -4.99
C SER A 361 3.65 -11.00 -5.88
N ILE A 362 4.67 -11.80 -5.53
CA ILE A 362 5.90 -11.91 -6.31
C ILE A 362 5.63 -12.44 -7.71
N VAL A 363 4.81 -13.50 -7.83
CA VAL A 363 4.45 -14.08 -9.12
C VAL A 363 3.70 -13.08 -10.00
N ALA A 364 2.77 -12.33 -9.42
CA ALA A 364 2.01 -11.31 -10.14
C ALA A 364 2.88 -10.10 -10.56
N ALA A 365 3.87 -9.74 -9.74
CA ALA A 365 4.70 -8.55 -9.95
C ALA A 365 5.62 -8.65 -11.17
N PHE A 366 6.17 -9.83 -11.46
CA PHE A 366 7.14 -10.00 -12.54
C PHE A 366 6.62 -9.51 -13.90
N PRO A 367 5.48 -10.02 -14.43
CA PRO A 367 4.95 -9.52 -15.69
C PRO A 367 4.50 -8.06 -15.62
N ILE A 368 4.01 -7.58 -14.49
CA ILE A 368 3.64 -6.18 -14.30
C ILE A 368 4.86 -5.27 -14.36
N GLY A 369 6.01 -5.68 -13.81
CA GLY A 369 7.26 -4.93 -13.93
C GLY A 369 7.65 -4.64 -15.37
N ILE A 370 7.49 -5.61 -16.28
CA ILE A 370 7.71 -5.43 -17.72
C ILE A 370 6.73 -4.39 -18.28
N VAL A 371 5.46 -4.46 -17.90
CA VAL A 371 4.43 -3.52 -18.37
C VAL A 371 4.69 -2.11 -17.85
N ILE A 372 5.18 -1.95 -16.61
CA ILE A 372 5.58 -0.65 -16.04
C ILE A 372 6.66 0.02 -16.92
N VAL A 373 7.68 -0.73 -17.33
CA VAL A 373 8.71 -0.23 -18.22
C VAL A 373 8.12 0.17 -19.58
N LEU A 374 7.24 -0.66 -20.15
CA LEU A 374 6.55 -0.36 -21.41
C LEU A 374 5.71 0.92 -21.31
N ILE A 375 4.96 1.11 -20.25
CA ILE A 375 4.17 2.33 -20.00
C ILE A 375 5.08 3.55 -19.89
N THR A 376 6.17 3.44 -19.16
CA THR A 376 7.14 4.54 -19.00
C THR A 376 7.73 4.97 -20.34
N ILE A 377 8.22 4.02 -21.15
CA ILE A 377 8.76 4.30 -22.49
C ILE A 377 7.66 4.88 -23.39
N SER A 378 6.44 4.32 -23.33
CA SER A 378 5.28 4.79 -24.09
C SER A 378 4.94 6.24 -23.75
N PHE A 379 4.90 6.58 -22.48
CA PHE A 379 4.66 7.94 -22.00
C PHE A 379 5.72 8.92 -22.51
N LEU A 380 7.01 8.61 -22.36
CA LEU A 380 8.10 9.48 -22.82
C LEU A 380 8.03 9.74 -24.34
N LYS A 381 7.75 8.69 -25.11
CA LYS A 381 7.57 8.79 -26.57
C LYS A 381 6.35 9.65 -26.93
N ASP A 382 5.22 9.45 -26.26
CA ASP A 382 3.97 10.16 -26.52
C ASP A 382 4.06 11.62 -26.10
N ALA A 383 4.67 11.92 -24.97
CA ALA A 383 4.90 13.27 -24.49
C ALA A 383 5.84 14.06 -25.42
N LYS A 384 6.95 13.43 -25.89
CA LYS A 384 7.84 14.05 -26.88
C LYS A 384 7.11 14.40 -28.17
N SER A 385 6.31 13.46 -28.70
CA SER A 385 5.49 13.69 -29.90
C SER A 385 4.49 14.82 -29.70
N TYR A 386 3.84 14.90 -28.54
CA TYR A 386 2.89 15.95 -28.22
C TYR A 386 3.53 17.33 -28.19
N ILE A 387 4.69 17.47 -27.54
CA ILE A 387 5.43 18.74 -27.44
C ILE A 387 5.87 19.24 -28.83
N ILE A 388 6.29 18.33 -29.72
CA ILE A 388 6.69 18.69 -31.09
C ILE A 388 5.48 19.20 -31.91
N LEU A 389 4.31 18.59 -31.73
CA LEU A 389 3.10 18.95 -32.47
C LEU A 389 2.41 20.23 -31.95
N THR A 390 2.73 20.66 -30.72
CA THR A 390 2.13 21.84 -30.08
C THR A 390 3.03 23.08 -30.09
N LYS A 391 4.29 22.92 -30.55
CA LYS A 391 5.20 24.02 -30.89
C LYS A 391 5.00 24.45 -32.33
#